data_61e3ce18067cde10887b4814684d621a
#
_entry.id   61e3ce18067cde10887b4814684d621a
#
_cell.length_a   1.000
_cell.length_b   1.000
_cell.length_c   1.000
_cell.angle_alpha   90.00
_cell.angle_beta   90.00
_cell.angle_gamma   90.00
#
_symmetry.space_group_name_H-M   'P 1'
#
loop_
_entity.id
_entity.type
_entity.pdbx_description
1 polymer ?
#
loop_
_entity_poly.entity_id
_entity_poly.type
_entity_poly.pdbx_seq_one_letter_code
_entity_poly.pdbx_strand_id
1 'polypeptide(L)'
;GGGFKVLGNEAVQDSGEGNAYGLELLYQQKLSKNFYGNFAYTYFYSEFTGLNGTYLPSVWDSRHLISFSGGYKLKRNWEISSRWRFAGKTPYVPTDFDATEVSYPEIVLDYNALGTAKLDPFNQVDIRFDKKWNGKRFSWNFYFEIQNLFAQATPRPEEYGLARNETGELIPPRSLVLISNEEQNNI
;
A
#
# COMPACT_ATOMS: atom_id res chain seq x y z
N GLY A 1 -16.43 -9.27 9.24
CA GLY A 1 -15.69 -8.50 10.21
C GLY A 1 -14.43 -9.25 10.59
N GLY A 2 -13.29 -8.89 9.98
CA GLY A 2 -11.99 -9.43 10.33
C GLY A 2 -11.63 -9.00 11.75
N GLY A 3 -11.95 -9.84 12.73
CA GLY A 3 -11.53 -9.63 14.10
C GLY A 3 -10.01 -9.73 14.17
N PHE A 4 -9.36 -8.73 14.69
CA PHE A 4 -8.00 -8.86 15.19
C PHE A 4 -8.03 -9.94 16.28
N LYS A 5 -7.62 -11.16 15.95
CA LYS A 5 -7.33 -12.16 16.98
C LYS A 5 -6.13 -11.64 17.78
N VAL A 6 -6.33 -11.44 19.07
CA VAL A 6 -5.22 -11.17 20.00
C VAL A 6 -4.39 -12.44 20.06
N LEU A 7 -3.24 -12.45 19.41
CA LEU A 7 -2.20 -13.46 19.56
C LEU A 7 -1.66 -13.37 21.00
N GLY A 8 -2.13 -14.18 21.90
CA GLY A 8 -1.75 -14.07 23.30
C GLY A 8 -1.44 -15.39 24.00
N ASN A 9 -1.93 -16.50 23.47
CA ASN A 9 -1.83 -17.83 24.11
C ASN A 9 -1.23 -18.89 23.17
N GLU A 10 -0.69 -18.49 22.02
CA GLU A 10 -0.05 -19.42 21.09
C GLU A 10 1.41 -19.67 21.51
N ALA A 11 1.85 -20.92 21.39
CA ALA A 11 3.26 -21.25 21.59
C ALA A 11 4.08 -20.57 20.49
N VAL A 12 4.94 -19.64 20.88
CA VAL A 12 5.86 -18.94 19.97
C VAL A 12 7.23 -19.56 20.05
N GLN A 13 7.89 -19.72 18.92
CA GLN A 13 9.31 -20.03 18.80
C GLN A 13 10.06 -18.79 18.33
N ASP A 14 11.24 -18.57 18.90
CA ASP A 14 12.13 -17.45 18.56
C ASP A 14 13.25 -17.84 17.58
N SER A 15 13.05 -18.92 16.83
CA SER A 15 14.04 -19.45 15.86
C SER A 15 13.99 -18.78 14.49
N GLY A 16 13.11 -17.80 14.29
CA GLY A 16 13.01 -17.08 13.03
C GLY A 16 14.18 -16.12 12.80
N GLU A 17 14.71 -16.10 11.58
CA GLU A 17 15.73 -15.15 11.13
C GLU A 17 15.14 -14.20 10.10
N GLY A 18 15.63 -12.98 10.03
CA GLY A 18 15.21 -12.00 9.05
C GLY A 18 16.39 -11.25 8.46
N ASN A 19 16.35 -11.02 7.16
CA ASN A 19 17.33 -10.26 6.42
C ASN A 19 16.66 -9.08 5.71
N ALA A 20 17.25 -7.89 5.86
CA ALA A 20 16.86 -6.73 5.07
C ALA A 20 18.13 -6.01 4.59
N TYR A 21 18.22 -5.80 3.28
CA TYR A 21 19.36 -5.10 2.68
C TYR A 21 18.93 -4.39 1.41
N GLY A 22 19.64 -3.32 1.07
CA GLY A 22 19.28 -2.53 -0.11
C GLY A 22 20.20 -1.36 -0.36
N LEU A 23 19.81 -0.53 -1.32
CA LEU A 23 20.47 0.69 -1.72
C LEU A 23 19.46 1.83 -1.71
N GLU A 24 19.87 2.97 -1.16
CA GLU A 24 19.06 4.19 -1.16
C GLU A 24 19.81 5.31 -1.88
N LEU A 25 19.11 6.02 -2.77
CA LEU A 25 19.57 7.21 -3.45
C LEU A 25 18.67 8.38 -3.06
N LEU A 26 19.26 9.43 -2.50
CA LEU A 26 18.59 10.69 -2.20
C LEU A 26 19.20 11.82 -3.01
N TYR A 27 18.37 12.53 -3.76
CA TYR A 27 18.75 13.77 -4.42
C TYR A 27 17.88 14.91 -3.93
N GLN A 28 18.50 15.98 -3.48
CA GLN A 28 17.82 17.19 -3.02
C GLN A 28 18.29 18.41 -3.81
N GLN A 29 17.37 19.11 -4.42
CA GLN A 29 17.56 20.40 -5.04
C GLN A 29 16.94 21.49 -4.16
N LYS A 30 17.78 22.29 -3.50
CA LYS A 30 17.33 23.52 -2.85
C LYS A 30 16.87 24.52 -3.90
N LEU A 31 16.00 25.44 -3.50
CA LEU A 31 15.47 26.45 -4.42
C LEU A 31 16.61 27.13 -5.18
N SER A 32 16.68 26.87 -6.47
CA SER A 32 17.62 27.46 -7.41
C SER A 32 16.87 28.00 -8.61
N LYS A 33 17.08 29.26 -8.93
CA LYS A 33 16.26 30.00 -9.89
C LYS A 33 14.80 29.97 -9.44
N ASN A 34 14.00 29.02 -9.89
CA ASN A 34 12.59 28.92 -9.53
C ASN A 34 12.18 27.47 -9.17
N PHE A 35 13.10 26.53 -9.25
CA PHE A 35 12.83 25.11 -9.00
C PHE A 35 13.42 24.64 -7.67
N TYR A 36 12.69 23.76 -6.98
CA TYR A 36 13.16 22.99 -5.83
C TYR A 36 12.52 21.61 -5.83
N GLY A 37 13.18 20.64 -5.21
CA GLY A 37 12.61 19.30 -5.12
C GLY A 37 13.50 18.31 -4.40
N ASN A 38 12.88 17.21 -4.02
CA ASN A 38 13.51 16.03 -3.46
C ASN A 38 13.11 14.82 -4.29
N PHE A 39 14.05 13.95 -4.55
CA PHE A 39 13.84 12.64 -5.15
C PHE A 39 14.53 11.60 -4.30
N ALA A 40 13.80 10.56 -3.90
CA ALA A 40 14.34 9.41 -3.20
C ALA A 40 13.97 8.14 -3.96
N TYR A 41 14.94 7.26 -4.09
CA TYR A 41 14.75 5.93 -4.65
C TYR A 41 15.40 4.91 -3.73
N THR A 42 14.65 3.88 -3.35
CA THR A 42 15.14 2.76 -2.56
C THR A 42 14.91 1.47 -3.33
N TYR A 43 15.97 0.68 -3.45
CA TYR A 43 15.92 -0.71 -3.91
C TYR A 43 16.33 -1.61 -2.77
N PHE A 44 15.47 -2.54 -2.37
CA PHE A 44 15.71 -3.36 -1.20
C PHE A 44 15.10 -4.75 -1.30
N TYR A 45 15.62 -5.62 -0.47
CA TYR A 45 15.11 -6.95 -0.17
C TYR A 45 14.75 -7.02 1.30
N SER A 46 13.64 -7.69 1.60
CA SER A 46 13.24 -7.98 2.97
C SER A 46 12.65 -9.38 3.02
N GLU A 47 13.31 -10.27 3.74
CA GLU A 47 13.02 -11.69 3.80
C GLU A 47 13.09 -12.18 5.24
N PHE A 48 12.35 -13.23 5.54
CA PHE A 48 12.38 -13.88 6.85
C PHE A 48 12.19 -15.38 6.69
N THR A 49 12.65 -16.14 7.68
CA THR A 49 12.45 -17.60 7.73
C THR A 49 11.21 -17.93 8.54
N GLY A 50 10.40 -18.88 8.04
CA GLY A 50 9.41 -19.57 8.83
C GLY A 50 10.02 -20.73 9.64
N LEU A 51 9.17 -21.53 10.25
CA LEU A 51 9.59 -22.70 11.06
C LEU A 51 10.38 -23.76 10.28
N ASN A 52 10.21 -23.80 8.97
CA ASN A 52 10.91 -24.71 8.05
C ASN A 52 12.29 -24.22 7.61
N GLY A 53 12.73 -23.04 8.10
CA GLY A 53 14.02 -22.44 7.75
C GLY A 53 14.12 -21.91 6.31
N THR A 54 13.03 -21.91 5.53
CA THR A 54 13.01 -21.36 4.19
C THR A 54 12.81 -19.85 4.24
N TYR A 55 13.64 -19.09 3.53
CA TYR A 55 13.47 -17.65 3.38
C TYR A 55 12.30 -17.33 2.46
N LEU A 56 11.37 -16.55 2.96
CA LEU A 56 10.21 -16.02 2.24
C LEU A 56 10.27 -14.50 2.22
N PRO A 57 9.82 -13.85 1.13
CA PRO A 57 9.78 -12.39 1.10
C PRO A 57 8.80 -11.88 2.14
N SER A 58 9.18 -10.81 2.85
CA SER A 58 8.26 -10.17 3.77
C SER A 58 7.14 -9.45 3.02
N VAL A 59 6.00 -9.23 3.69
CA VAL A 59 4.89 -8.43 3.15
C VAL A 59 5.28 -6.97 2.86
N TRP A 60 6.44 -6.54 3.30
CA TRP A 60 6.99 -5.20 3.06
C TRP A 60 7.93 -5.14 1.85
N ASP A 61 8.30 -6.30 1.27
CA ASP A 61 9.24 -6.38 0.14
C ASP A 61 8.60 -5.91 -1.16
N SER A 62 8.35 -4.62 -1.27
CA SER A 62 7.90 -3.99 -2.51
C SER A 62 9.02 -3.82 -3.53
N ARG A 63 10.25 -4.18 -3.20
CA ARG A 63 11.45 -4.13 -4.02
C ARG A 63 11.90 -2.71 -4.41
N HIS A 64 10.98 -1.88 -4.85
CA HIS A 64 11.24 -0.53 -5.34
C HIS A 64 10.34 0.48 -4.64
N LEU A 65 10.94 1.51 -4.07
CA LEU A 65 10.22 2.67 -3.57
C LEU A 65 10.73 3.92 -4.26
N ILE A 66 9.83 4.75 -4.75
CA ILE A 66 10.15 6.06 -5.31
C ILE A 66 9.31 7.12 -4.60
N SER A 67 9.96 8.20 -4.22
CA SER A 67 9.29 9.39 -3.71
C SER A 67 9.89 10.61 -4.40
N PHE A 68 9.03 11.40 -5.00
CA PHE A 68 9.38 12.70 -5.54
C PHE A 68 8.46 13.75 -4.94
N SER A 69 9.02 14.88 -4.56
CA SER A 69 8.25 16.09 -4.26
C SER A 69 9.03 17.30 -4.76
N GLY A 70 8.35 18.19 -5.47
CA GLY A 70 9.03 19.36 -6.00
C GLY A 70 8.05 20.42 -6.46
N GLY A 71 8.57 21.64 -6.63
CA GLY A 71 7.77 22.75 -7.06
C GLY A 71 8.53 23.74 -7.91
N TYR A 72 7.78 24.51 -8.65
CA TYR A 72 8.26 25.58 -9.50
C TYR A 72 7.56 26.90 -9.18
N LYS A 73 8.33 27.91 -8.81
CA LYS A 73 7.84 29.25 -8.53
C LYS A 73 7.68 30.05 -9.81
N LEU A 74 6.45 30.40 -10.09
CA LEU A 74 6.08 31.22 -11.24
C LEU A 74 6.09 32.73 -10.87
N LYS A 75 5.95 33.58 -11.87
CA LYS A 75 5.81 35.02 -11.66
C LYS A 75 4.54 35.34 -10.86
N ARG A 76 4.51 36.50 -10.22
CA ARG A 76 3.37 37.03 -9.46
C ARG A 76 2.94 36.15 -8.29
N ASN A 77 3.90 35.48 -7.63
CA ASN A 77 3.68 34.60 -6.48
C ASN A 77 2.74 33.41 -6.76
N TRP A 78 2.73 32.88 -7.95
CA TRP A 78 2.18 31.58 -8.27
C TRP A 78 3.23 30.50 -8.04
N GLU A 79 2.78 29.34 -7.61
CA GLU A 79 3.60 28.15 -7.46
C GLU A 79 2.82 26.92 -7.92
N ILE A 80 3.49 26.04 -8.65
CA ILE A 80 2.98 24.71 -8.98
C ILE A 80 3.89 23.69 -8.33
N SER A 81 3.32 22.72 -7.64
CA SER A 81 4.07 21.62 -7.04
C SER A 81 3.44 20.28 -7.33
N SER A 82 4.24 19.25 -7.29
CA SER A 82 3.81 17.88 -7.49
C SER A 82 4.48 16.97 -6.48
N ARG A 83 3.76 15.91 -6.11
CA ARG A 83 4.26 14.79 -5.33
C ARG A 83 3.93 13.50 -6.08
N TRP A 84 4.93 12.66 -6.23
CA TRP A 84 4.78 11.33 -6.79
C TRP A 84 5.30 10.30 -5.79
N ARG A 85 4.51 9.26 -5.57
CA ARG A 85 4.84 8.12 -4.73
C ARG A 85 4.59 6.84 -5.51
N PHE A 86 5.57 5.97 -5.49
CA PHE A 86 5.51 4.66 -6.12
C PHE A 86 6.07 3.61 -5.17
N ALA A 87 5.38 2.48 -5.06
CA ALA A 87 5.89 1.26 -4.46
C ALA A 87 5.66 0.10 -5.42
N GLY A 88 6.66 -0.75 -5.57
CA GLY A 88 6.57 -1.94 -6.41
C GLY A 88 5.57 -2.97 -5.89
N LYS A 89 5.52 -4.10 -6.57
CA LYS A 89 4.62 -5.20 -6.23
C LYS A 89 4.94 -5.77 -4.86
N THR A 90 3.99 -5.70 -3.95
CA THR A 90 4.14 -6.18 -2.56
C THR A 90 3.62 -7.61 -2.43
N PRO A 91 4.40 -8.54 -1.86
CA PRO A 91 3.94 -9.89 -1.59
C PRO A 91 2.78 -9.91 -0.60
N TYR A 92 1.86 -10.85 -0.77
CA TYR A 92 0.83 -11.14 0.22
C TYR A 92 0.62 -12.64 0.38
N VAL A 93 -0.06 -13.03 1.47
CA VAL A 93 -0.40 -14.41 1.76
C VAL A 93 -1.72 -14.73 1.06
N PRO A 94 -1.75 -15.67 0.10
CA PRO A 94 -2.99 -16.06 -0.55
C PRO A 94 -3.91 -16.85 0.39
N THR A 95 -5.19 -16.93 0.04
CA THR A 95 -6.17 -17.75 0.77
C THR A 95 -5.97 -19.21 0.41
N ASP A 96 -5.95 -20.07 1.42
CA ASP A 96 -6.08 -21.52 1.27
C ASP A 96 -7.57 -21.86 1.14
N PHE A 97 -8.01 -22.15 -0.07
CA PHE A 97 -9.40 -22.42 -0.38
C PHE A 97 -9.89 -23.72 0.30
N ASP A 98 -9.10 -24.79 0.22
CA ASP A 98 -9.47 -26.10 0.76
C ASP A 98 -9.58 -26.05 2.29
N ALA A 99 -8.59 -25.44 2.94
CA ALA A 99 -8.61 -25.28 4.40
C ALA A 99 -9.74 -24.34 4.85
N THR A 100 -10.05 -23.30 4.07
CA THR A 100 -11.13 -22.36 4.38
C THR A 100 -12.51 -23.03 4.29
N GLU A 101 -12.75 -23.89 3.30
CA GLU A 101 -14.02 -24.63 3.18
C GLU A 101 -14.27 -25.54 4.38
N VAL A 102 -13.21 -26.16 4.90
CA VAL A 102 -13.29 -27.05 6.08
C VAL A 102 -13.47 -26.25 7.37
N SER A 103 -12.81 -25.12 7.51
CA SER A 103 -12.72 -24.34 8.76
C SER A 103 -13.81 -23.28 8.91
N TYR A 104 -14.74 -23.19 7.95
CA TYR A 104 -15.76 -22.14 7.97
C TYR A 104 -16.41 -21.93 9.36
N PRO A 105 -16.60 -20.69 9.80
CA PRO A 105 -16.53 -19.41 9.05
C PRO A 105 -15.15 -18.74 9.03
N GLU A 106 -14.10 -19.45 9.35
CA GLU A 106 -12.75 -18.93 9.42
C GLU A 106 -12.07 -18.98 8.04
N ILE A 107 -11.54 -17.84 7.56
CA ILE A 107 -10.70 -17.80 6.36
C ILE A 107 -9.29 -18.18 6.76
N VAL A 108 -8.78 -19.22 6.12
CA VAL A 108 -7.42 -19.73 6.33
C VAL A 108 -6.50 -19.19 5.26
N LEU A 109 -5.33 -18.69 5.67
CA LEU A 109 -4.29 -18.18 4.77
C LEU A 109 -3.18 -19.22 4.63
N ASP A 110 -2.68 -19.40 3.41
CA ASP A 110 -1.52 -20.26 3.15
C ASP A 110 -0.21 -19.48 3.33
N TYR A 111 0.31 -19.49 4.54
CA TYR A 111 1.58 -18.83 4.88
C TYR A 111 2.79 -19.43 4.17
N ASN A 112 2.73 -20.70 3.72
CA ASN A 112 3.82 -21.32 2.95
C ASN A 112 3.88 -20.79 1.52
N ALA A 113 2.77 -20.25 1.03
CA ALA A 113 2.67 -19.64 -0.31
C ALA A 113 2.93 -18.11 -0.29
N LEU A 114 3.38 -17.54 0.82
CA LEU A 114 3.73 -16.12 0.89
C LEU A 114 4.73 -15.73 -0.20
N GLY A 115 4.40 -14.72 -0.98
CA GLY A 115 5.22 -14.21 -2.07
C GLY A 115 4.99 -14.87 -3.43
N THR A 116 4.19 -15.93 -3.51
CA THR A 116 3.72 -16.49 -4.78
C THR A 116 2.74 -15.54 -5.46
N ALA A 117 1.93 -14.84 -4.67
CA ALA A 117 1.03 -13.78 -5.10
C ALA A 117 1.58 -12.41 -4.71
N LYS A 118 1.37 -11.42 -5.58
CA LYS A 118 1.82 -10.04 -5.38
C LYS A 118 0.74 -9.07 -5.78
N LEU A 119 0.59 -8.02 -4.98
CA LEU A 119 -0.28 -6.89 -5.30
C LEU A 119 0.22 -6.12 -6.52
N ASP A 120 -0.66 -5.40 -7.18
CA ASP A 120 -0.27 -4.41 -8.17
C ASP A 120 0.57 -3.30 -7.54
N PRO A 121 1.42 -2.62 -8.32
CA PRO A 121 2.22 -1.52 -7.80
C PRO A 121 1.32 -0.37 -7.30
N PHE A 122 1.69 0.21 -6.18
CA PHE A 122 1.10 1.47 -5.75
C PHE A 122 1.73 2.63 -6.53
N ASN A 123 0.90 3.51 -7.07
CA ASN A 123 1.34 4.68 -7.80
C ASN A 123 0.37 5.85 -7.57
N GLN A 124 0.85 6.96 -7.04
CA GLN A 124 0.02 8.12 -6.77
C GLN A 124 0.75 9.41 -7.15
N VAL A 125 0.07 10.23 -7.91
CA VAL A 125 0.53 11.58 -8.29
C VAL A 125 -0.46 12.61 -7.77
N ASP A 126 0.07 13.60 -7.06
CA ASP A 126 -0.68 14.75 -6.56
C ASP A 126 -0.12 16.02 -7.21
N ILE A 127 -0.99 16.96 -7.57
CA ILE A 127 -0.61 18.26 -8.12
C ILE A 127 -1.27 19.36 -7.29
N ARG A 128 -0.51 20.42 -7.01
CA ARG A 128 -0.98 21.55 -6.24
C ARG A 128 -0.58 22.88 -6.89
N PHE A 129 -1.52 23.79 -6.89
CA PHE A 129 -1.36 25.16 -7.36
C PHE A 129 -1.55 26.11 -6.18
N ASP A 130 -0.58 26.95 -5.94
CA ASP A 130 -0.63 27.97 -4.89
C ASP A 130 -0.60 29.36 -5.47
N LYS A 131 -1.34 30.25 -4.84
CA LYS A 131 -1.33 31.69 -5.13
C LYS A 131 -1.23 32.50 -3.85
N LYS A 132 -0.18 33.30 -3.75
CA LYS A 132 0.05 34.16 -2.59
C LYS A 132 -0.12 35.64 -2.95
N TRP A 133 -0.89 36.34 -2.11
CA TRP A 133 -1.00 37.79 -2.13
C TRP A 133 -0.42 38.36 -0.83
N ASN A 134 0.50 39.32 -0.97
CA ASN A 134 1.12 39.99 0.16
C ASN A 134 0.59 41.40 0.23
N GLY A 135 -0.20 41.68 1.25
CA GLY A 135 -0.65 43.04 1.61
C GLY A 135 0.24 43.66 2.68
N LYS A 136 -0.03 44.90 3.06
CA LYS A 136 0.74 45.60 4.09
C LYS A 136 0.60 45.02 5.49
N ARG A 137 -0.54 44.43 5.83
CA ARG A 137 -0.83 43.86 7.15
C ARG A 137 -1.11 42.37 7.14
N PHE A 138 -1.54 41.82 6.01
CA PHE A 138 -1.96 40.44 5.87
C PHE A 138 -1.35 39.81 4.61
N SER A 139 -1.05 38.52 4.67
CA SER A 139 -0.75 37.71 3.52
C SER A 139 -1.83 36.64 3.38
N TRP A 140 -2.34 36.47 2.18
CA TRP A 140 -3.30 35.44 1.82
C TRP A 140 -2.61 34.40 0.97
N ASN A 141 -2.81 33.14 1.30
CA ASN A 141 -2.37 32.00 0.47
C ASN A 141 -3.58 31.16 0.15
N PHE A 142 -3.91 31.08 -1.13
CA PHE A 142 -4.92 30.16 -1.65
C PHE A 142 -4.23 29.03 -2.36
N TYR A 143 -4.75 27.82 -2.19
CA TYR A 143 -4.26 26.68 -2.93
C TYR A 143 -5.43 25.84 -3.45
N PHE A 144 -5.15 25.16 -4.55
CA PHE A 144 -5.98 24.11 -5.13
C PHE A 144 -5.11 22.87 -5.32
N GLU A 145 -5.56 21.74 -4.80
CA GLU A 145 -4.82 20.48 -4.84
C GLU A 145 -5.70 19.38 -5.42
N ILE A 146 -5.15 18.64 -6.35
CA ILE A 146 -5.72 17.41 -6.89
C ILE A 146 -4.87 16.27 -6.35
N GLN A 147 -5.43 15.44 -5.49
CA GLN A 147 -4.79 14.24 -4.98
C GLN A 147 -5.20 13.06 -5.85
N ASN A 148 -4.25 12.12 -6.02
CA ASN A 148 -4.47 10.93 -6.84
C ASN A 148 -5.00 11.29 -8.25
N LEU A 149 -4.24 12.09 -8.98
CA LEU A 149 -4.59 12.67 -10.30
C LEU A 149 -5.12 11.63 -11.30
N PHE A 150 -4.62 10.40 -11.22
CA PHE A 150 -5.00 9.31 -12.13
C PHE A 150 -6.08 8.39 -11.56
N ALA A 151 -6.65 8.72 -10.40
CA ALA A 151 -7.70 7.94 -9.73
C ALA A 151 -7.34 6.44 -9.58
N GLN A 152 -6.07 6.14 -9.31
CA GLN A 152 -5.64 4.77 -9.10
C GLN A 152 -6.16 4.24 -7.75
N ALA A 153 -6.74 3.05 -7.79
CA ALA A 153 -7.11 2.33 -6.57
C ALA A 153 -5.86 1.92 -5.78
N THR A 154 -5.96 1.95 -4.46
CA THR A 154 -4.91 1.39 -3.60
C THR A 154 -4.93 -0.13 -3.72
N PRO A 155 -3.81 -0.77 -4.08
CA PRO A 155 -3.76 -2.22 -4.19
C PRO A 155 -4.09 -2.89 -2.85
N ARG A 156 -4.95 -3.90 -2.89
CA ARG A 156 -5.35 -4.70 -1.72
C ARG A 156 -5.27 -6.18 -2.08
N PRO A 157 -5.02 -7.07 -1.11
CA PRO A 157 -5.20 -8.50 -1.33
C PRO A 157 -6.63 -8.81 -1.73
N GLU A 158 -6.80 -9.88 -2.49
CA GLU A 158 -8.13 -10.41 -2.77
C GLU A 158 -8.77 -10.89 -1.48
N GLU A 159 -10.00 -10.46 -1.23
CA GLU A 159 -10.81 -10.91 -0.10
C GLU A 159 -11.92 -11.81 -0.60
N TYR A 160 -12.14 -12.90 0.11
CA TYR A 160 -13.15 -13.88 -0.23
C TYR A 160 -14.19 -14.00 0.87
N GLY A 161 -15.46 -14.09 0.47
CA GLY A 161 -16.59 -14.38 1.34
C GLY A 161 -17.27 -15.67 0.89
N LEU A 162 -18.19 -16.16 1.71
CA LEU A 162 -19.05 -17.28 1.30
C LEU A 162 -20.27 -16.76 0.56
N ALA A 163 -20.67 -17.51 -0.46
CA ALA A 163 -21.87 -17.22 -1.22
C ALA A 163 -23.11 -17.22 -0.30
N ARG A 164 -23.91 -16.17 -0.39
CA ARG A 164 -25.15 -16.00 0.36
C ARG A 164 -26.30 -15.70 -0.61
N ASN A 165 -27.51 -16.13 -0.23
CA ASN A 165 -28.72 -15.76 -0.94
C ASN A 165 -29.16 -14.32 -0.58
N GLU A 166 -30.23 -13.83 -1.21
CA GLU A 166 -30.78 -12.49 -0.97
C GLU A 166 -31.26 -12.28 0.49
N THR A 167 -31.51 -13.34 1.23
CA THR A 167 -31.89 -13.31 2.66
C THR A 167 -30.68 -13.38 3.60
N GLY A 168 -29.45 -13.47 3.04
CA GLY A 168 -28.20 -13.53 3.80
C GLY A 168 -27.83 -14.92 4.31
N GLU A 169 -28.57 -15.98 3.94
CA GLU A 169 -28.25 -17.34 4.29
C GLU A 169 -27.19 -17.93 3.36
N LEU A 170 -26.37 -18.84 3.87
CA LEU A 170 -25.34 -19.52 3.11
C LEU A 170 -25.94 -20.43 2.05
N ILE A 171 -25.42 -20.35 0.84
CA ILE A 171 -25.80 -21.21 -0.30
C ILE A 171 -24.91 -22.45 -0.30
N PRO A 172 -25.46 -23.69 -0.17
CA PRO A 172 -24.69 -24.90 -0.38
C PRO A 172 -24.44 -25.16 -1.89
N PRO A 173 -23.29 -25.77 -2.30
CA PRO A 173 -22.12 -26.03 -1.47
C PRO A 173 -21.45 -24.71 -1.03
N ARG A 174 -20.75 -24.73 0.11
CA ARG A 174 -20.04 -23.57 0.65
C ARG A 174 -18.94 -23.13 -0.33
N SER A 175 -19.28 -22.27 -1.27
CA SER A 175 -18.37 -21.75 -2.27
C SER A 175 -17.84 -20.38 -1.86
N LEU A 176 -16.54 -20.17 -2.06
CA LEU A 176 -15.91 -18.89 -1.86
C LEU A 176 -16.22 -17.97 -3.06
N VAL A 177 -16.61 -16.77 -2.78
CA VAL A 177 -16.88 -15.72 -3.77
C VAL A 177 -15.93 -14.56 -3.51
N LEU A 178 -15.29 -14.08 -4.58
CA LEU A 178 -14.44 -12.88 -4.52
C LEU A 178 -15.32 -11.67 -4.16
N ILE A 179 -14.98 -11.00 -3.08
CA ILE A 179 -15.61 -9.74 -2.71
C ILE A 179 -15.03 -8.66 -3.62
N SER A 180 -15.87 -8.02 -4.41
CA SER A 180 -15.42 -6.97 -5.34
C SER A 180 -14.86 -5.76 -4.58
N ASN A 181 -13.94 -5.03 -5.21
CA ASN A 181 -13.37 -3.81 -4.63
C ASN A 181 -14.44 -2.73 -4.34
N GLU A 182 -15.56 -2.74 -5.06
CA GLU A 182 -16.68 -1.83 -4.81
C GLU A 182 -17.44 -2.20 -3.53
N GLU A 183 -17.60 -3.49 -3.24
CA GLU A 183 -18.21 -3.99 -2.01
C GLU A 183 -17.30 -3.78 -0.80
N GLN A 184 -15.98 -3.93 -0.97
CA GLN A 184 -14.99 -3.67 0.08
C GLN A 184 -14.94 -2.19 0.53
N ASN A 185 -15.30 -1.26 -0.34
CA ASN A 185 -15.32 0.17 -0.02
C ASN A 185 -16.59 0.63 0.70
N ASN A 186 -17.61 -0.23 0.79
CA ASN A 186 -18.91 0.07 1.41
C ASN A 186 -19.10 -0.58 2.80
N ILE A 187 -18.06 -1.21 3.35
CA ILE A 187 -17.99 -1.74 4.71
C ILE A 187 -17.14 -0.81 5.58
#